data_b6611ec9380781cc1a09218bc77718b9
#
_entry.id   b6611ec9380781cc1a09218bc77718b9
#
_cell.length_a   1.000
_cell.length_b   1.000
_cell.length_c   1.000
_cell.angle_alpha   90.00
_cell.angle_beta   90.00
_cell.angle_gamma   90.00
#
_symmetry.space_group_name_H-M   'P 1'
#
loop_
_entity.id
_entity.type
_entity.pdbx_description
1 polymer ?
#
loop_
_entity_poly.entity_id
_entity_poly.type
_entity_poly.pdbx_seq_one_letter_code
_entity_poly.pdbx_strand_id
1 'polypeptide(L)'
;MKRLTCFCALAAVAASANLAAVTCYTVPEEYRSGLWEATVDGQANGVASARTCDPPFDKRYDFGGEYAFTAFEMDAPAKVMVRPKAARDMSKVRILPASAPVMLRTLPDGALELSVARPCRFSVEPDGRRHPLLVFANPPERNVPDERDPKVKAFGPGVHLGGEKGRIELKDGETLYLTAGAFVKGGIRAHG
;
A
#
# COMPACT_ATOMS: atom_id res chain seq x y z
N MET A 1 -22.80 32.56 -60.94
CA MET A 1 -22.90 31.33 -60.16
C MET A 1 -21.87 31.39 -59.02
N LYS A 2 -22.28 31.67 -57.76
CA LYS A 2 -21.42 31.75 -56.58
C LYS A 2 -21.53 30.42 -55.82
N ARG A 3 -20.41 29.70 -55.71
CA ARG A 3 -20.34 28.46 -54.93
C ARG A 3 -20.11 28.81 -53.45
N LEU A 4 -21.06 28.42 -52.61
CA LEU A 4 -20.99 28.53 -51.17
C LEU A 4 -20.28 27.29 -50.64
N THR A 5 -19.10 27.46 -50.09
CA THR A 5 -18.34 26.35 -49.42
C THR A 5 -18.71 26.40 -47.96
N CYS A 6 -19.43 25.37 -47.50
CA CYS A 6 -19.78 25.17 -46.08
C CYS A 6 -18.61 24.48 -45.37
N PHE A 7 -17.94 25.17 -44.45
CA PHE A 7 -16.94 24.58 -43.54
C PHE A 7 -17.65 24.06 -42.31
N CYS A 8 -17.78 22.74 -42.20
CA CYS A 8 -18.15 22.10 -40.95
C CYS A 8 -16.91 22.02 -40.05
N ALA A 9 -16.86 22.85 -39.01
CA ALA A 9 -15.87 22.72 -37.95
C ALA A 9 -16.29 21.58 -37.03
N LEU A 10 -15.54 20.47 -37.04
CA LEU A 10 -15.68 19.37 -36.08
C LEU A 10 -15.00 19.80 -34.78
N ALA A 11 -15.79 20.15 -33.76
CA ALA A 11 -15.28 20.39 -32.43
C ALA A 11 -14.98 19.05 -31.77
N ALA A 12 -13.70 18.67 -31.65
CA ALA A 12 -13.26 17.54 -30.87
C ALA A 12 -13.40 17.89 -29.37
N VAL A 13 -14.40 17.36 -28.72
CA VAL A 13 -14.52 17.39 -27.26
C VAL A 13 -13.48 16.42 -26.70
N ALA A 14 -12.35 16.94 -26.22
CA ALA A 14 -11.39 16.20 -25.46
C ALA A 14 -12.03 15.86 -24.10
N ALA A 15 -12.52 14.64 -23.92
CA ALA A 15 -12.89 14.13 -22.62
C ALA A 15 -11.61 13.98 -21.80
N SER A 16 -11.37 14.93 -20.88
CA SER A 16 -10.37 14.78 -19.84
C SER A 16 -10.82 13.61 -18.95
N ALA A 17 -10.27 12.42 -19.19
CA ALA A 17 -10.37 11.35 -18.22
C ALA A 17 -9.65 11.85 -16.95
N ASN A 18 -10.42 12.20 -15.92
CA ASN A 18 -9.89 12.35 -14.57
C ASN A 18 -9.36 10.96 -14.19
N LEU A 19 -8.07 10.72 -14.39
CA LEU A 19 -7.41 9.55 -13.83
C LEU A 19 -7.60 9.66 -12.32
N ALA A 20 -8.34 8.72 -11.74
CA ALA A 20 -8.45 8.57 -10.31
C ALA A 20 -7.04 8.61 -9.71
N ALA A 21 -6.82 9.54 -8.79
CA ALA A 21 -5.49 9.75 -8.26
C ALA A 21 -5.14 8.62 -7.29
N VAL A 22 -4.28 7.72 -7.75
CA VAL A 22 -3.64 6.72 -6.89
C VAL A 22 -2.29 7.25 -6.46
N THR A 23 -2.00 7.21 -5.16
CA THR A 23 -0.66 7.52 -4.64
C THR A 23 0.04 6.22 -4.25
N CYS A 24 1.08 5.88 -5.02
CA CYS A 24 1.95 4.74 -4.77
C CYS A 24 3.16 5.14 -3.95
N TYR A 25 3.66 4.20 -3.13
CA TYR A 25 4.81 4.45 -2.25
C TYR A 25 5.98 3.54 -2.58
N THR A 26 7.17 4.05 -2.37
CA THR A 26 8.41 3.27 -2.45
C THR A 26 8.73 2.67 -1.08
N VAL A 27 9.46 1.55 -1.10
CA VAL A 27 9.97 0.88 0.10
C VAL A 27 11.50 0.87 0.03
N PRO A 28 12.22 1.27 1.10
CA PRO A 28 13.66 1.16 1.15
C PRO A 28 14.12 -0.27 0.87
N GLU A 29 15.27 -0.41 0.18
CA GLU A 29 15.79 -1.69 -0.30
C GLU A 29 15.85 -2.76 0.80
N GLU A 30 16.33 -2.38 1.97
CA GLU A 30 16.50 -3.27 3.12
C GLU A 30 15.19 -3.83 3.70
N TYR A 31 14.04 -3.23 3.33
CA TYR A 31 12.70 -3.67 3.78
C TYR A 31 11.85 -4.24 2.65
N ARG A 32 12.39 -4.31 1.43
CA ARG A 32 11.63 -4.87 0.32
C ARG A 32 11.31 -6.34 0.52
N SER A 33 10.08 -6.68 0.22
CA SER A 33 9.65 -8.07 0.25
C SER A 33 10.37 -8.93 -0.80
N GLY A 34 10.89 -10.07 -0.36
CA GLY A 34 11.32 -11.15 -1.21
C GLY A 34 10.18 -12.02 -1.75
N LEU A 35 8.95 -11.81 -1.28
CA LEU A 35 7.82 -12.70 -1.54
C LEU A 35 6.87 -12.20 -2.63
N TRP A 36 6.67 -10.88 -2.73
CA TRP A 36 5.64 -10.28 -3.57
C TRP A 36 6.10 -9.02 -4.29
N GLU A 37 5.45 -8.77 -5.43
CA GLU A 37 5.48 -7.51 -6.16
C GLU A 37 4.07 -6.98 -6.31
N ALA A 38 3.92 -5.66 -6.40
CA ALA A 38 2.62 -5.01 -6.60
C ALA A 38 2.71 -3.82 -7.57
N THR A 39 1.63 -3.65 -8.34
CA THR A 39 1.37 -2.40 -9.05
C THR A 39 -0.07 -1.97 -8.77
N VAL A 40 -0.33 -0.66 -8.80
CA VAL A 40 -1.67 -0.09 -8.67
C VAL A 40 -1.92 0.80 -9.88
N ASP A 41 -2.97 0.52 -10.63
CA ASP A 41 -3.28 1.17 -11.92
C ASP A 41 -2.07 1.27 -12.87
N GLY A 42 -1.26 0.19 -12.88
CA GLY A 42 -0.05 0.10 -13.70
C GLY A 42 1.19 0.80 -13.13
N GLN A 43 1.08 1.53 -12.02
CA GLN A 43 2.21 2.15 -11.34
C GLN A 43 2.83 1.17 -10.33
N ALA A 44 4.17 1.09 -10.30
CA ALA A 44 4.86 0.27 -9.32
C ALA A 44 4.57 0.76 -7.89
N ASN A 45 4.18 -0.16 -7.01
CA ASN A 45 3.94 0.13 -5.61
C ASN A 45 4.82 -0.76 -4.71
N GLY A 46 5.44 -0.17 -3.70
CA GLY A 46 6.36 -0.87 -2.83
C GLY A 46 5.68 -1.95 -2.01
N VAL A 47 6.31 -3.11 -1.92
CA VAL A 47 5.92 -4.19 -1.02
C VAL A 47 7.03 -4.36 0.01
N ALA A 48 6.69 -4.14 1.26
CA ALA A 48 7.60 -4.30 2.38
C ALA A 48 7.48 -5.69 3.00
N SER A 49 8.50 -6.07 3.75
CA SER A 49 8.56 -7.27 4.54
C SER A 49 8.62 -6.93 6.03
N ALA A 50 7.89 -7.68 6.83
CA ALA A 50 7.97 -7.64 8.28
C ALA A 50 8.09 -9.06 8.84
N ARG A 51 8.90 -9.23 9.87
CA ARG A 51 9.05 -10.48 10.57
C ARG A 51 8.43 -10.35 11.96
N THR A 52 7.49 -11.24 12.29
CA THR A 52 6.79 -11.19 13.57
C THR A 52 7.48 -12.04 14.63
N CYS A 53 7.87 -13.27 14.27
CA CYS A 53 8.56 -14.22 15.14
C CYS A 53 9.12 -15.35 14.29
N ASP A 54 10.00 -16.17 14.87
CA ASP A 54 10.44 -17.39 14.19
C ASP A 54 9.36 -18.49 14.29
N PRO A 55 8.97 -19.10 13.16
CA PRO A 55 8.04 -20.21 13.17
C PRO A 55 8.73 -21.52 13.63
N PRO A 56 8.01 -22.42 14.32
CA PRO A 56 6.68 -22.17 14.85
C PRO A 56 6.75 -21.28 16.10
N PHE A 57 5.90 -20.28 16.17
CA PHE A 57 5.78 -19.42 17.37
C PHE A 57 5.46 -20.25 18.62
N ASP A 58 4.58 -21.22 18.45
CA ASP A 58 4.26 -22.26 19.44
C ASP A 58 4.00 -23.55 18.67
N LYS A 59 4.35 -24.71 19.23
CA LYS A 59 4.10 -26.02 18.61
C LYS A 59 2.61 -26.24 18.23
N ARG A 60 1.71 -25.51 18.83
CA ARG A 60 0.27 -25.55 18.58
C ARG A 60 -0.19 -24.65 17.43
N TYR A 61 0.67 -23.71 17.00
CA TYR A 61 0.30 -22.68 16.02
C TYR A 61 1.29 -22.67 14.86
N ASP A 62 0.78 -22.89 13.68
CA ASP A 62 1.54 -22.86 12.42
C ASP A 62 1.48 -21.45 11.80
N PHE A 63 1.95 -20.46 12.54
CA PHE A 63 2.07 -19.09 12.07
C PHE A 63 3.34 -18.42 12.60
N GLY A 64 3.66 -17.27 12.04
CA GLY A 64 4.90 -16.54 12.30
C GLY A 64 5.78 -16.45 11.05
N GLY A 65 6.96 -15.93 11.20
CA GLY A 65 7.90 -15.72 10.12
C GLY A 65 7.68 -14.39 9.39
N GLU A 66 7.95 -14.38 8.10
CA GLU A 66 7.90 -13.20 7.25
C GLU A 66 6.49 -12.98 6.70
N TYR A 67 6.01 -11.75 6.83
CA TYR A 67 4.79 -11.23 6.23
C TYR A 67 5.13 -10.11 5.27
N ALA A 68 4.46 -10.08 4.13
CA ALA A 68 4.56 -8.97 3.20
C ALA A 68 3.40 -8.00 3.41
N PHE A 69 3.63 -6.71 3.20
CA PHE A 69 2.59 -5.71 3.20
C PHE A 69 2.84 -4.62 2.17
N THR A 70 1.75 -4.05 1.67
CA THR A 70 1.77 -2.94 0.72
C THR A 70 0.71 -1.92 1.10
N ALA A 71 0.99 -0.66 0.91
CA ALA A 71 0.08 0.44 1.16
C ALA A 71 0.06 1.40 -0.03
N PHE A 72 -1.09 1.99 -0.30
CA PHE A 72 -1.29 3.05 -1.29
C PHE A 72 -2.53 3.86 -0.92
N GLU A 73 -2.67 5.04 -1.48
CA GLU A 73 -3.89 5.83 -1.36
C GLU A 73 -4.72 5.76 -2.65
N MET A 74 -6.03 5.82 -2.47
CA MET A 74 -7.00 5.86 -3.56
C MET A 74 -8.23 6.66 -3.17
N ASP A 75 -8.75 7.46 -4.10
CA ASP A 75 -10.01 8.22 -3.96
C ASP A 75 -11.13 7.67 -4.84
N ALA A 76 -10.82 6.76 -5.75
CA ALA A 76 -11.72 6.07 -6.65
C ALA A 76 -11.36 4.57 -6.76
N PRO A 77 -12.19 3.71 -7.39
CA PRO A 77 -11.86 2.32 -7.61
C PRO A 77 -10.51 2.14 -8.31
N ALA A 78 -9.68 1.21 -7.82
CA ALA A 78 -8.34 0.94 -8.33
C ALA A 78 -8.13 -0.53 -8.69
N LYS A 79 -7.26 -0.78 -9.66
CA LYS A 79 -6.82 -2.11 -10.05
C LYS A 79 -5.44 -2.38 -9.46
N VAL A 80 -5.37 -3.38 -8.60
CA VAL A 80 -4.11 -3.81 -7.98
C VAL A 80 -3.69 -5.13 -8.60
N MET A 81 -2.48 -5.16 -9.17
CA MET A 81 -1.85 -6.39 -9.62
C MET A 81 -0.84 -6.82 -8.56
N VAL A 82 -0.94 -8.04 -8.10
CA VAL A 82 0.06 -8.63 -7.20
C VAL A 82 0.62 -9.91 -7.80
N ARG A 83 1.92 -10.10 -7.67
CA ARG A 83 2.62 -11.24 -8.23
C ARG A 83 3.52 -11.86 -7.16
N PRO A 84 3.42 -13.18 -6.91
CA PRO A 84 4.43 -13.85 -6.12
C PRO A 84 5.76 -13.90 -6.87
N LYS A 85 6.87 -13.61 -6.19
CA LYS A 85 8.22 -13.67 -6.79
C LYS A 85 8.71 -15.09 -7.02
N ALA A 86 8.17 -16.05 -6.28
CA ALA A 86 8.40 -17.47 -6.50
C ALA A 86 7.12 -18.15 -6.98
N ALA A 87 7.27 -19.20 -7.79
CA ALA A 87 6.12 -19.98 -8.23
C ALA A 87 5.35 -20.53 -7.02
N ARG A 88 4.04 -20.33 -7.02
CA ARG A 88 3.15 -20.70 -5.92
C ARG A 88 1.80 -21.13 -6.47
N ASP A 89 1.20 -22.12 -5.82
CA ASP A 89 -0.19 -22.53 -6.13
C ASP A 89 -1.16 -21.43 -5.65
N MET A 90 -1.87 -20.82 -6.60
CA MET A 90 -2.88 -19.80 -6.35
C MET A 90 -4.31 -20.35 -6.46
N SER A 91 -4.49 -21.67 -6.62
CA SER A 91 -5.81 -22.29 -6.80
C SER A 91 -6.74 -22.13 -5.59
N LYS A 92 -6.16 -21.93 -4.40
CA LYS A 92 -6.88 -21.78 -3.13
C LYS A 92 -6.73 -20.39 -2.50
N VAL A 93 -6.24 -19.42 -3.29
CA VAL A 93 -6.06 -18.06 -2.80
C VAL A 93 -7.37 -17.46 -2.29
N ARG A 94 -7.31 -16.78 -1.16
CA ARG A 94 -8.45 -16.12 -0.52
C ARG A 94 -8.15 -14.68 -0.24
N ILE A 95 -9.21 -13.87 -0.26
CA ILE A 95 -9.19 -12.49 0.25
C ILE A 95 -9.91 -12.50 1.60
N LEU A 96 -9.28 -11.94 2.63
CA LEU A 96 -9.89 -11.80 3.94
C LEU A 96 -9.84 -10.33 4.42
N PRO A 97 -10.88 -9.83 5.10
CA PRO A 97 -12.15 -10.54 5.33
C PRO A 97 -12.93 -10.76 4.03
N ALA A 98 -13.77 -11.79 3.98
CA ALA A 98 -14.59 -12.10 2.81
C ALA A 98 -15.58 -10.97 2.45
N SER A 99 -15.83 -10.04 3.39
CA SER A 99 -16.65 -8.84 3.18
C SER A 99 -15.86 -7.66 2.57
N ALA A 100 -14.56 -7.81 2.32
CA ALA A 100 -13.78 -6.75 1.68
C ALA A 100 -14.35 -6.44 0.28
N PRO A 101 -14.45 -5.16 -0.10
CA PRO A 101 -14.98 -4.75 -1.40
C PRO A 101 -13.93 -4.96 -2.51
N VAL A 102 -13.48 -6.19 -2.67
CA VAL A 102 -12.40 -6.62 -3.57
C VAL A 102 -12.85 -7.81 -4.39
N MET A 103 -12.76 -7.70 -5.71
CA MET A 103 -12.90 -8.83 -6.61
C MET A 103 -11.54 -9.36 -7.01
N LEU A 104 -11.35 -10.67 -6.90
CA LEU A 104 -10.13 -11.38 -7.23
C LEU A 104 -10.27 -12.10 -8.57
N ARG A 105 -9.27 -11.98 -9.44
CA ARG A 105 -9.09 -12.79 -10.64
C ARG A 105 -7.66 -13.32 -10.69
N THR A 106 -7.50 -14.62 -10.77
CA THR A 106 -6.21 -15.26 -11.01
C THR A 106 -5.93 -15.27 -12.52
N LEU A 107 -4.73 -14.82 -12.90
CA LEU A 107 -4.28 -14.79 -14.29
C LEU A 107 -3.52 -16.07 -14.65
N PRO A 108 -3.41 -16.42 -15.96
CA PRO A 108 -2.73 -17.65 -16.41
C PRO A 108 -1.25 -17.73 -15.97
N ASP A 109 -0.60 -16.59 -15.78
CA ASP A 109 0.80 -16.49 -15.37
C ASP A 109 0.99 -16.52 -13.83
N GLY A 110 -0.09 -16.78 -13.08
CA GLY A 110 -0.08 -16.85 -11.62
C GLY A 110 -0.15 -15.48 -10.92
N ALA A 111 -0.23 -14.37 -11.65
CA ALA A 111 -0.51 -13.07 -11.05
C ALA A 111 -1.99 -12.98 -10.62
N LEU A 112 -2.25 -12.13 -9.65
CA LEU A 112 -3.59 -11.85 -9.17
C LEU A 112 -3.98 -10.42 -9.53
N GLU A 113 -5.12 -10.26 -10.18
CA GLU A 113 -5.75 -8.98 -10.41
C GLU A 113 -6.83 -8.77 -9.36
N LEU A 114 -6.73 -7.67 -8.62
CA LEU A 114 -7.65 -7.29 -7.55
C LEU A 114 -8.33 -5.98 -7.95
N SER A 115 -9.65 -6.02 -8.15
CA SER A 115 -10.44 -4.81 -8.36
C SER A 115 -10.93 -4.32 -7.00
N VAL A 116 -10.34 -3.23 -6.50
CA VAL A 116 -10.64 -2.63 -5.20
C VAL A 116 -11.64 -1.50 -5.41
N ALA A 117 -12.87 -1.66 -4.92
CA ALA A 117 -13.95 -0.72 -5.21
C ALA A 117 -13.90 0.57 -4.37
N ARG A 118 -13.28 0.54 -3.19
CA ARG A 118 -13.13 1.68 -2.27
C ARG A 118 -12.05 1.39 -1.25
N PRO A 119 -11.53 2.41 -0.55
CA PRO A 119 -10.56 2.21 0.52
C PRO A 119 -10.97 1.12 1.50
N CYS A 120 -10.05 0.17 1.74
CA CYS A 120 -10.25 -0.96 2.65
C CYS A 120 -8.90 -1.60 3.02
N ARG A 121 -8.93 -2.50 3.99
CA ARG A 121 -7.78 -3.32 4.38
C ARG A 121 -8.14 -4.78 4.23
N PHE A 122 -7.24 -5.54 3.64
CA PHE A 122 -7.47 -6.96 3.39
C PHE A 122 -6.16 -7.73 3.30
N SER A 123 -6.24 -9.05 3.37
CA SER A 123 -5.11 -9.93 3.08
C SER A 123 -5.38 -10.76 1.83
N VAL A 124 -4.30 -11.06 1.12
CA VAL A 124 -4.24 -12.05 0.05
C VAL A 124 -3.54 -13.27 0.64
N GLU A 125 -4.27 -14.38 0.76
CA GLU A 125 -3.80 -15.58 1.43
C GLU A 125 -3.77 -16.78 0.46
N PRO A 126 -2.63 -17.08 -0.15
CA PRO A 126 -2.53 -18.20 -1.09
C PRO A 126 -2.56 -19.56 -0.37
N ASP A 127 -1.97 -19.63 0.83
CA ASP A 127 -1.89 -20.86 1.63
C ASP A 127 -2.20 -20.52 3.10
N GLY A 128 -3.44 -20.18 3.38
CA GLY A 128 -3.89 -19.79 4.71
C GLY A 128 -3.05 -18.66 5.28
N ARG A 129 -2.53 -18.85 6.50
CA ARG A 129 -1.74 -17.83 7.22
C ARG A 129 -0.27 -17.77 6.81
N ARG A 130 0.18 -18.60 5.87
CA ARG A 130 1.58 -18.65 5.45
C ARG A 130 1.86 -17.61 4.37
N HIS A 131 2.83 -16.74 4.63
CA HIS A 131 3.30 -15.73 3.67
C HIS A 131 2.20 -14.90 3.02
N PRO A 132 1.24 -14.36 3.80
CA PRO A 132 0.18 -13.53 3.26
C PRO A 132 0.75 -12.20 2.75
N LEU A 133 0.01 -11.57 1.85
CA LEU A 133 0.21 -10.17 1.51
C LEU A 133 -0.90 -9.35 2.19
N LEU A 134 -0.53 -8.46 3.09
CA LEU A 134 -1.45 -7.50 3.71
C LEU A 134 -1.54 -6.26 2.82
N VAL A 135 -2.74 -5.85 2.45
CA VAL A 135 -2.98 -4.71 1.57
C VAL A 135 -3.75 -3.63 2.31
N PHE A 136 -3.17 -2.43 2.34
CA PHE A 136 -3.73 -1.24 2.94
C PHE A 136 -4.06 -0.22 1.84
N ALA A 137 -5.25 -0.35 1.26
CA ALA A 137 -5.81 0.64 0.35
C ALA A 137 -6.46 1.74 1.20
N ASN A 138 -5.76 2.85 1.39
CA ASN A 138 -6.18 3.93 2.27
C ASN A 138 -6.90 5.04 1.47
N PRO A 139 -7.81 5.80 2.10
CA PRO A 139 -8.23 7.07 1.52
C PRO A 139 -7.06 8.06 1.55
N PRO A 140 -7.07 9.10 0.70
CA PRO A 140 -6.09 10.18 0.79
C PRO A 140 -6.03 10.77 2.19
N GLU A 141 -4.83 11.06 2.66
CA GLU A 141 -4.62 11.59 4.01
C GLU A 141 -5.29 12.96 4.16
N ARG A 142 -5.89 13.17 5.32
CA ARG A 142 -6.55 14.43 5.68
C ARG A 142 -5.98 14.91 7.01
N ASN A 143 -6.00 16.23 7.25
CA ASN A 143 -5.51 16.84 8.49
C ASN A 143 -4.02 16.56 8.75
N VAL A 144 -3.21 16.65 7.68
CA VAL A 144 -1.75 16.58 7.78
C VAL A 144 -1.26 17.65 8.73
N PRO A 145 -0.47 17.30 9.76
CA PRO A 145 0.10 18.28 10.69
C PRO A 145 1.04 19.25 9.96
N ASP A 146 1.12 20.50 10.41
CA ASP A 146 2.14 21.42 9.91
C ASP A 146 3.52 20.99 10.44
N GLU A 147 4.36 20.50 9.55
CA GLU A 147 5.72 20.04 9.89
C GLU A 147 6.63 21.17 10.40
N ARG A 148 6.24 22.43 10.21
CA ARG A 148 6.96 23.60 10.74
C ARG A 148 6.57 23.93 12.20
N ASP A 149 5.52 23.31 12.72
CA ASP A 149 5.17 23.45 14.14
C ASP A 149 6.25 22.75 14.99
N PRO A 150 6.92 23.45 15.91
CA PRO A 150 7.96 22.86 16.76
C PRO A 150 7.46 21.73 17.66
N LYS A 151 6.16 21.56 17.81
CA LYS A 151 5.54 20.44 18.51
C LYS A 151 5.33 19.21 17.62
N VAL A 152 5.57 19.32 16.32
CA VAL A 152 5.44 18.20 15.37
C VAL A 152 6.82 17.62 15.09
N LYS A 153 6.99 16.33 15.40
CA LYS A 153 8.15 15.53 15.00
C LYS A 153 7.80 14.75 13.76
N ALA A 154 8.12 15.31 12.59
CA ALA A 154 7.81 14.69 11.30
C ALA A 154 8.99 13.83 10.80
N PHE A 155 8.66 12.67 10.22
CA PHE A 155 9.59 11.79 9.53
C PHE A 155 9.06 11.52 8.13
N GLY A 156 9.79 11.99 7.12
CA GLY A 156 9.50 11.78 5.71
C GLY A 156 9.83 10.37 5.23
N PRO A 157 9.63 10.07 3.92
CA PRO A 157 9.98 8.78 3.34
C PRO A 157 11.45 8.43 3.58
N GLY A 158 11.73 7.14 3.81
CA GLY A 158 13.08 6.64 4.07
C GLY A 158 13.23 6.00 5.44
N VAL A 159 14.47 5.65 5.78
CA VAL A 159 14.80 4.99 7.05
C VAL A 159 15.33 5.98 8.07
N HIS A 160 14.70 6.03 9.22
CA HIS A 160 15.05 6.91 10.32
C HIS A 160 15.40 6.09 11.56
N LEU A 161 16.45 6.49 12.24
CA LEU A 161 16.79 5.91 13.55
C LEU A 161 16.02 6.66 14.63
N GLY A 162 15.40 5.95 15.55
CA GLY A 162 14.88 6.53 16.77
C GLY A 162 16.00 7.26 17.53
N GLY A 163 15.73 8.44 18.10
CA GLY A 163 16.70 9.34 18.69
C GLY A 163 17.79 8.72 19.58
N GLU A 164 18.41 9.50 20.45
CA GLU A 164 19.50 9.08 21.31
C GLU A 164 19.24 7.76 22.00
N LYS A 165 19.20 6.91 22.33
CA LYS A 165 18.82 5.62 22.99
C LYS A 165 17.90 4.73 22.16
N GLY A 166 17.83 4.94 20.82
CA GLY A 166 17.00 4.12 19.93
C GLY A 166 15.51 4.32 20.17
N ARG A 167 15.09 5.51 20.65
CA ARG A 167 13.68 5.80 20.93
C ARG A 167 13.35 7.27 20.68
N ILE A 168 12.15 7.50 20.14
CA ILE A 168 11.55 8.82 19.97
C ILE A 168 10.82 9.15 21.27
N GLU A 169 11.24 10.18 21.96
CA GLU A 169 10.54 10.68 23.15
C GLU A 169 9.55 11.75 22.73
N LEU A 170 8.31 11.63 23.18
CA LEU A 170 7.24 12.62 23.00
C LEU A 170 6.84 13.18 24.36
N LYS A 171 6.77 14.50 24.45
CA LYS A 171 6.24 15.23 25.60
C LYS A 171 4.75 15.45 25.43
N ASP A 172 4.08 15.90 26.50
CA ASP A 172 2.70 16.30 26.43
C ASP A 172 2.45 17.38 25.38
N GLY A 173 1.41 17.22 24.57
CA GLY A 173 1.06 18.11 23.46
C GLY A 173 1.97 18.04 22.23
N GLU A 174 2.98 17.14 22.17
CA GLU A 174 3.74 16.88 20.94
C GLU A 174 3.07 15.84 20.06
N THR A 175 3.23 15.98 18.75
CA THR A 175 2.71 15.07 17.73
C THR A 175 3.88 14.37 17.04
N LEU A 176 3.82 13.05 16.92
CA LEU A 176 4.67 12.28 16.00
C LEU A 176 3.90 12.07 14.69
N TYR A 177 4.47 12.53 13.58
CA TYR A 177 3.93 12.35 12.26
C TYR A 177 4.88 11.51 11.39
N LEU A 178 4.42 10.36 10.95
CA LEU A 178 5.13 9.50 10.01
C LEU A 178 4.42 9.58 8.66
N THR A 179 5.06 10.23 7.69
CA THR A 179 4.51 10.28 6.34
C THR A 179 4.56 8.88 5.70
N ALA A 180 3.77 8.69 4.68
CA ALA A 180 3.82 7.43 3.94
C ALA A 180 5.23 7.16 3.39
N GLY A 181 5.70 5.92 3.54
CA GLY A 181 7.07 5.53 3.19
C GLY A 181 8.13 5.83 4.25
N ALA A 182 7.76 6.39 5.41
CA ALA A 182 8.67 6.49 6.55
C ALA A 182 8.84 5.15 7.27
N PHE A 183 10.07 4.79 7.55
CA PHE A 183 10.43 3.59 8.33
C PHE A 183 11.27 4.03 9.53
N VAL A 184 10.75 3.86 10.73
CA VAL A 184 11.45 4.23 11.96
C VAL A 184 11.97 2.97 12.65
N LYS A 185 13.30 2.88 12.79
CA LYS A 185 13.97 1.87 13.62
C LYS A 185 14.09 2.38 15.04
N GLY A 186 13.29 1.86 15.95
CA GLY A 186 13.36 2.24 17.36
C GLY A 186 12.02 2.14 18.07
N GLY A 187 12.01 2.54 19.32
CA GLY A 187 10.79 2.64 20.13
C GLY A 187 10.21 4.05 20.11
N ILE A 188 8.95 4.15 20.53
CA ILE A 188 8.27 5.42 20.81
C ILE A 188 7.93 5.43 22.29
N ARG A 189 8.21 6.53 22.98
CA ARG A 189 7.82 6.75 24.36
C ARG A 189 7.10 8.10 24.49
N ALA A 190 5.88 8.06 24.88
CA ALA A 190 5.08 9.23 25.15
C ALA A 190 4.87 9.39 26.67
N HIS A 191 4.90 10.61 27.14
CA HIS A 191 4.60 11.00 28.51
C HIS A 191 3.43 11.99 28.44
N GLY A 192 2.34 11.66 29.06
CA GLY A 192 1.16 12.48 29.23
C GLY A 192 0.52 12.19 30.57
#